data_5f6ddd89bd217fd47ad3ff4a0087c8f0
#
_entry.id   5f6ddd89bd217fd47ad3ff4a0087c8f0
#
_cell.length_a   1.000
_cell.length_b   1.000
_cell.length_c   1.000
_cell.angle_alpha   90.00
_cell.angle_beta   90.00
_cell.angle_gamma   90.00
#
_symmetry.space_group_name_H-M   'P 1'
#
loop_
_entity.id
_entity.type
_entity.pdbx_description
1 polymer ?
#
loop_
_entity_poly.entity_id
_entity_poly.type
_entity_poly.pdbx_seq_one_letter_code
_entity_poly.pdbx_strand_id
1 'polypeptide(L)'
;MKNVTRLVGYLTATFFFSSLGANAAGKMDSQNILSGKLLKTTSIHIHPFSTSEADLGNPKFRDTANAMAKSAPHLLATDIVESLRSSGFTSVTLDESEGMIPADTLNVTGRFTRLDPGSQNLRVWIGFGAGESKVCISGEVTDSSGNKLADFADCRNGLGWGSSGPQADKGADILGERLAGFLIDWADS
;
A
#
# COMPACT_ATOMS: atom_id res chain seq x y z
N MET A 1 -61.24 -39.88 10.08
CA MET A 1 -60.52 -38.63 10.40
C MET A 1 -59.04 -38.90 10.22
N LYS A 2 -58.47 -38.38 9.11
CA LYS A 2 -57.06 -38.64 8.71
C LYS A 2 -56.26 -37.37 9.08
N ASN A 3 -55.32 -37.49 10.04
CA ASN A 3 -54.38 -36.43 10.38
C ASN A 3 -53.24 -36.40 9.35
N VAL A 4 -53.09 -35.30 8.66
CA VAL A 4 -51.96 -35.01 7.75
C VAL A 4 -50.96 -34.16 8.51
N THR A 5 -49.85 -34.76 8.95
CA THR A 5 -48.72 -34.07 9.54
C THR A 5 -47.86 -33.42 8.40
N ARG A 6 -47.87 -32.11 8.33
CA ARG A 6 -46.97 -31.37 7.40
C ARG A 6 -45.58 -31.28 8.01
N LEU A 7 -44.63 -31.91 7.37
CA LEU A 7 -43.18 -31.77 7.65
C LEU A 7 -42.68 -30.47 6.99
N VAL A 8 -42.30 -29.49 7.81
CA VAL A 8 -41.65 -28.26 7.36
C VAL A 8 -40.15 -28.50 7.35
N GLY A 9 -39.60 -28.70 6.15
CA GLY A 9 -38.17 -28.82 5.95
C GLY A 9 -37.52 -27.44 5.99
N TYR A 10 -36.67 -27.20 6.96
CA TYR A 10 -35.78 -26.02 7.00
C TYR A 10 -34.60 -26.26 6.10
N LEU A 11 -34.55 -25.53 4.98
CA LEU A 11 -33.42 -25.49 4.06
C LEU A 11 -32.38 -24.52 4.66
N THR A 12 -31.37 -25.03 5.34
CA THR A 12 -30.22 -24.25 5.78
C THR A 12 -29.32 -23.99 4.58
N ALA A 13 -29.39 -22.79 4.03
CA ALA A 13 -28.45 -22.32 3.02
C ALA A 13 -27.10 -22.04 3.69
N THR A 14 -26.16 -22.96 3.55
CA THR A 14 -24.76 -22.77 3.93
C THR A 14 -24.11 -21.83 2.94
N PHE A 15 -23.97 -20.56 3.28
CA PHE A 15 -23.16 -19.62 2.52
C PHE A 15 -21.69 -19.99 2.69
N PHE A 16 -21.11 -20.64 1.68
CA PHE A 16 -19.68 -20.72 1.53
C PHE A 16 -19.16 -19.31 1.20
N PHE A 17 -18.65 -18.61 2.18
CA PHE A 17 -17.75 -17.48 1.94
C PHE A 17 -16.46 -18.10 1.37
N SER A 18 -16.38 -18.11 0.03
CA SER A 18 -15.10 -18.24 -0.64
C SER A 18 -14.28 -17.03 -0.25
N SER A 19 -13.27 -17.22 0.62
CA SER A 19 -12.20 -16.28 0.80
C SER A 19 -11.57 -16.06 -0.59
N LEU A 20 -11.89 -14.95 -1.25
CA LEU A 20 -11.09 -14.49 -2.37
C LEU A 20 -9.68 -14.31 -1.78
N GLY A 21 -8.79 -15.21 -2.20
CA GLY A 21 -7.38 -15.11 -1.87
C GLY A 21 -6.90 -13.70 -2.22
N ALA A 22 -6.26 -13.04 -1.26
CA ALA A 22 -5.51 -11.84 -1.52
C ALA A 22 -4.64 -12.12 -2.74
N ASN A 23 -4.87 -11.40 -3.83
CA ASN A 23 -3.96 -11.40 -4.97
C ASN A 23 -2.60 -11.02 -4.39
N ALA A 24 -1.64 -11.92 -4.46
CA ALA A 24 -0.29 -11.67 -4.01
C ALA A 24 0.25 -10.51 -4.87
N ALA A 25 0.11 -9.29 -4.37
CA ALA A 25 0.83 -8.15 -4.89
C ALA A 25 2.30 -8.57 -4.81
N GLY A 26 2.95 -8.79 -5.94
CA GLY A 26 4.29 -9.41 -5.98
C GLY A 26 5.26 -8.75 -5.00
N LYS A 27 6.38 -9.42 -4.67
CA LYS A 27 7.37 -8.92 -3.71
C LYS A 27 7.89 -7.54 -4.08
N MET A 28 8.27 -6.76 -3.07
CA MET A 28 8.99 -5.49 -3.27
C MET A 28 10.36 -5.73 -3.91
N ASP A 29 10.92 -4.72 -4.55
CA ASP A 29 12.24 -4.83 -5.20
C ASP A 29 13.36 -5.09 -4.17
N SER A 30 13.21 -4.54 -2.96
CA SER A 30 14.06 -4.81 -1.80
C SER A 30 13.23 -4.86 -0.54
N GLN A 31 13.42 -5.89 0.28
CA GLN A 31 12.78 -6.03 1.60
C GLN A 31 13.68 -6.86 2.51
N ASN A 32 14.00 -6.33 3.69
CA ASN A 32 14.82 -6.98 4.68
C ASN A 32 14.15 -6.93 6.05
N ILE A 33 14.01 -8.08 6.69
CA ILE A 33 13.63 -8.17 8.10
C ILE A 33 14.94 -8.31 8.89
N LEU A 34 15.23 -7.33 9.74
CA LEU A 34 16.48 -7.26 10.51
C LEU A 34 16.32 -7.93 11.88
N SER A 35 15.15 -7.78 12.48
CA SER A 35 14.86 -8.35 13.80
C SER A 35 13.36 -8.37 14.09
N GLY A 36 12.99 -9.15 15.11
CA GLY A 36 11.64 -9.18 15.66
C GLY A 36 10.69 -10.07 14.87
N LYS A 37 9.52 -10.25 15.45
CA LYS A 37 8.37 -10.92 14.86
C LYS A 37 7.20 -9.95 14.83
N LEU A 38 6.57 -9.81 13.69
CA LEU A 38 5.34 -9.04 13.57
C LEU A 38 4.15 -9.93 13.92
N LEU A 39 3.24 -9.42 14.75
CA LEU A 39 1.99 -10.10 15.07
C LEU A 39 0.81 -9.27 14.53
N LYS A 40 -0.24 -9.92 14.06
CA LYS A 40 -1.45 -9.21 13.58
C LYS A 40 -2.17 -8.41 14.68
N THR A 41 -1.82 -8.65 15.95
CA THR A 41 -2.29 -7.89 17.11
C THR A 41 -1.40 -6.71 17.49
N THR A 42 -0.21 -6.59 16.87
CA THR A 42 0.70 -5.47 17.10
C THR A 42 0.07 -4.17 16.62
N SER A 43 0.19 -3.12 17.41
CA SER A 43 -0.21 -1.77 16.99
C SER A 43 0.76 -1.25 15.94
N ILE A 44 0.24 -0.79 14.79
CA ILE A 44 1.04 -0.27 13.68
C ILE A 44 0.54 1.12 13.32
N HIS A 45 1.45 2.08 13.30
CA HIS A 45 1.23 3.42 12.80
C HIS A 45 1.85 3.56 11.41
N ILE A 46 1.04 3.91 10.44
CA ILE A 46 1.46 4.20 9.08
C ILE A 46 1.52 5.70 8.92
N HIS A 47 2.71 6.24 8.69
CA HIS A 47 2.91 7.66 8.45
C HIS A 47 2.86 7.98 6.96
N PRO A 48 2.26 9.11 6.54
CA PRO A 48 2.37 9.58 5.16
C PRO A 48 3.84 9.75 4.77
N PHE A 49 4.22 9.17 3.62
CA PHE A 49 5.63 9.19 3.18
C PHE A 49 6.03 10.58 2.70
N SER A 50 7.23 11.02 3.09
CA SER A 50 7.75 12.33 2.68
C SER A 50 7.99 12.39 1.16
N THR A 51 7.72 13.54 0.57
CA THR A 51 8.00 13.85 -0.85
C THR A 51 9.05 14.95 -1.02
N SER A 52 9.62 15.47 0.07
CA SER A 52 10.48 16.66 0.07
C SER A 52 11.74 16.51 -0.81
N GLU A 53 12.27 15.30 -0.91
CA GLU A 53 13.49 14.97 -1.65
C GLU A 53 13.24 14.12 -2.91
N ALA A 54 11.97 13.98 -3.33
CA ALA A 54 11.63 13.17 -4.47
C ALA A 54 12.16 13.75 -5.78
N ASP A 55 12.77 12.91 -6.61
CA ASP A 55 13.04 13.25 -8.01
C ASP A 55 11.70 13.36 -8.76
N LEU A 56 11.36 14.56 -9.17
CA LEU A 56 10.11 14.87 -9.86
C LEU A 56 10.19 14.70 -11.39
N GLY A 57 11.27 14.11 -11.89
CA GLY A 57 11.43 13.82 -13.31
C GLY A 57 11.58 15.07 -14.17
N ASN A 58 11.01 15.01 -15.38
CA ASN A 58 11.19 16.06 -16.39
C ASN A 58 10.54 17.39 -15.96
N PRO A 59 11.29 18.53 -15.99
CA PRO A 59 10.75 19.85 -15.64
C PRO A 59 9.50 20.28 -16.42
N LYS A 60 9.30 19.79 -17.62
CA LYS A 60 8.10 20.07 -18.45
C LYS A 60 6.80 19.56 -17.81
N PHE A 61 6.88 18.59 -16.91
CA PHE A 61 5.73 17.97 -16.22
C PHE A 61 5.71 18.29 -14.74
N ARG A 62 6.42 19.36 -14.31
CA ARG A 62 6.57 19.74 -12.91
C ARG A 62 5.24 19.94 -12.18
N ASP A 63 4.26 20.55 -12.83
CA ASP A 63 2.96 20.79 -12.23
C ASP A 63 2.23 19.48 -11.92
N THR A 64 2.28 18.51 -12.84
CA THR A 64 1.73 17.17 -12.62
C THR A 64 2.48 16.45 -11.49
N ALA A 65 3.80 16.50 -11.48
CA ALA A 65 4.62 15.90 -10.44
C ALA A 65 4.34 16.53 -9.05
N ASN A 66 4.15 17.85 -9.00
CA ASN A 66 3.77 18.54 -7.76
C ASN A 66 2.36 18.15 -7.28
N ALA A 67 1.41 17.92 -8.19
CA ALA A 67 0.10 17.41 -7.84
C ALA A 67 0.19 16.00 -7.26
N MET A 68 0.99 15.11 -7.89
CA MET A 68 1.29 13.77 -7.36
C MET A 68 1.91 13.84 -5.96
N ALA A 69 2.90 14.71 -5.76
CA ALA A 69 3.57 14.87 -4.48
C ALA A 69 2.63 15.29 -3.34
N LYS A 70 1.49 15.90 -3.66
CA LYS A 70 0.47 16.28 -2.67
C LYS A 70 -0.48 15.12 -2.33
N SER A 71 -0.86 14.31 -3.30
CA SER A 71 -1.87 13.24 -3.13
C SER A 71 -1.25 11.89 -2.77
N ALA A 72 -0.12 11.52 -3.36
CA ALA A 72 0.48 10.21 -3.23
C ALA A 72 0.76 9.76 -1.78
N PRO A 73 1.26 10.63 -0.86
CA PRO A 73 1.53 10.22 0.51
C PRO A 73 0.30 9.69 1.26
N HIS A 74 -0.80 10.39 1.12
CA HIS A 74 -2.05 10.03 1.81
C HIS A 74 -2.68 8.79 1.17
N LEU A 75 -2.70 8.70 -0.16
CA LEU A 75 -3.21 7.54 -0.88
C LEU A 75 -2.44 6.28 -0.50
N LEU A 76 -1.11 6.29 -0.63
CA LEU A 76 -0.25 5.17 -0.25
C LEU A 76 -0.51 4.70 1.18
N ALA A 77 -0.55 5.63 2.14
CA ALA A 77 -0.75 5.30 3.54
C ALA A 77 -2.15 4.74 3.81
N THR A 78 -3.18 5.26 3.14
CA THR A 78 -4.56 4.76 3.23
C THR A 78 -4.65 3.33 2.71
N ASP A 79 -4.06 3.05 1.56
CA ASP A 79 -4.09 1.71 0.95
C ASP A 79 -3.37 0.67 1.81
N ILE A 80 -2.22 1.05 2.43
CA ILE A 80 -1.52 0.17 3.37
C ILE A 80 -2.44 -0.16 4.56
N VAL A 81 -3.07 0.86 5.16
CA VAL A 81 -3.96 0.69 6.33
C VAL A 81 -5.14 -0.22 5.98
N GLU A 82 -5.80 0.02 4.84
CA GLU A 82 -6.96 -0.77 4.40
C GLU A 82 -6.56 -2.22 4.10
N SER A 83 -5.45 -2.43 3.41
CA SER A 83 -4.93 -3.76 3.09
C SER A 83 -4.55 -4.56 4.33
N LEU A 84 -3.88 -3.95 5.31
CA LEU A 84 -3.52 -4.61 6.56
C LEU A 84 -4.78 -4.97 7.38
N ARG A 85 -5.73 -4.04 7.50
CA ARG A 85 -7.00 -4.30 8.22
C ARG A 85 -7.79 -5.44 7.58
N SER A 86 -7.90 -5.46 6.26
CA SER A 86 -8.57 -6.54 5.52
C SER A 86 -7.89 -7.90 5.69
N SER A 87 -6.58 -7.91 5.98
CA SER A 87 -5.77 -9.12 6.24
C SER A 87 -5.75 -9.56 7.71
N GLY A 88 -6.57 -8.92 8.56
CA GLY A 88 -6.78 -9.34 9.94
C GLY A 88 -5.88 -8.65 10.97
N PHE A 89 -5.15 -7.59 10.60
CA PHE A 89 -4.48 -6.75 11.59
C PHE A 89 -5.51 -5.93 12.37
N THR A 90 -5.45 -5.99 13.70
CA THR A 90 -6.50 -5.44 14.58
C THR A 90 -6.26 -3.99 15.01
N SER A 91 -5.02 -3.51 14.95
CA SER A 91 -4.65 -2.17 15.41
C SER A 91 -3.72 -1.49 14.39
N VAL A 92 -4.30 -0.96 13.32
CA VAL A 92 -3.57 -0.21 12.30
C VAL A 92 -4.18 1.18 12.17
N THR A 93 -3.37 2.21 12.27
CA THR A 93 -3.79 3.62 12.17
C THR A 93 -2.95 4.39 11.17
N LEU A 94 -3.59 5.30 10.44
CA LEU A 94 -2.91 6.37 9.73
C LEU A 94 -2.58 7.45 10.76
N ASP A 95 -1.31 7.74 10.95
CA ASP A 95 -0.84 8.74 11.90
C ASP A 95 -0.22 9.93 11.15
N GLU A 96 -0.92 11.05 11.18
CA GLU A 96 -0.46 12.32 10.62
C GLU A 96 0.19 13.21 11.68
N SER A 97 0.25 12.75 12.94
CA SER A 97 0.81 13.52 14.03
C SER A 97 2.31 13.24 14.21
N GLU A 98 3.05 14.28 14.56
CA GLU A 98 4.44 14.18 15.05
C GLU A 98 4.47 13.92 16.58
N GLY A 99 3.44 13.27 17.11
CA GLY A 99 3.25 13.07 18.56
C GLY A 99 4.11 11.95 19.15
N MET A 100 3.96 11.78 20.48
CA MET A 100 4.64 10.72 21.22
C MET A 100 4.07 9.35 20.79
N ILE A 101 4.97 8.45 20.36
CA ILE A 101 4.64 7.10 19.93
C ILE A 101 4.26 6.27 21.17
N PRO A 102 3.09 5.62 21.20
CA PRO A 102 2.74 4.73 22.31
C PRO A 102 3.72 3.56 22.43
N ALA A 103 3.94 3.07 23.65
CA ALA A 103 4.72 1.86 23.87
C ALA A 103 4.11 0.68 23.08
N ASP A 104 4.94 -0.27 22.67
CA ASP A 104 4.55 -1.46 21.91
C ASP A 104 3.92 -1.19 20.52
N THR A 105 4.21 -0.02 19.94
CA THR A 105 3.76 0.37 18.61
C THR A 105 4.90 0.28 17.60
N LEU A 106 4.62 -0.25 16.43
CA LEU A 106 5.51 -0.16 15.28
C LEU A 106 5.17 1.04 14.42
N ASN A 107 6.19 1.68 13.89
CA ASN A 107 6.04 2.80 12.96
C ASN A 107 6.54 2.39 11.59
N VAL A 108 5.72 2.61 10.60
CA VAL A 108 6.10 2.49 9.18
C VAL A 108 6.28 3.90 8.65
N THR A 109 7.52 4.24 8.36
CA THR A 109 7.92 5.54 7.83
C THR A 109 8.66 5.39 6.51
N GLY A 110 8.60 6.41 5.68
CA GLY A 110 9.27 6.34 4.39
C GLY A 110 9.25 7.64 3.62
N ARG A 111 9.76 7.57 2.41
CA ARG A 111 9.77 8.68 1.47
C ARG A 111 9.57 8.19 0.04
N PHE A 112 9.02 9.05 -0.77
CA PHE A 112 9.09 8.92 -2.21
C PHE A 112 10.49 9.35 -2.66
N THR A 113 11.21 8.47 -3.35
CA THR A 113 12.52 8.79 -3.93
C THR A 113 12.38 9.28 -5.37
N ARG A 114 11.26 8.92 -6.03
CA ARG A 114 10.91 9.39 -7.36
C ARG A 114 9.41 9.50 -7.56
N LEU A 115 8.98 10.60 -8.17
CA LEU A 115 7.59 10.88 -8.57
C LEU A 115 7.59 11.49 -9.97
N ASP A 116 7.89 10.67 -10.98
CA ASP A 116 7.98 11.08 -12.37
C ASP A 116 6.68 10.71 -13.11
N PRO A 117 5.86 11.68 -13.52
CA PRO A 117 4.62 11.41 -14.26
C PRO A 117 4.86 10.85 -15.66
N GLY A 118 6.09 10.89 -16.14
CA GLY A 118 6.40 10.51 -17.50
C GLY A 118 5.88 11.49 -18.56
N SER A 119 5.90 11.08 -19.82
CA SER A 119 5.41 11.87 -20.94
C SER A 119 4.45 11.07 -21.81
N GLN A 120 3.19 11.47 -21.84
CA GLN A 120 2.20 10.84 -22.72
C GLN A 120 2.56 10.98 -24.21
N ASN A 121 3.10 12.12 -24.60
CA ASN A 121 3.47 12.38 -25.99
C ASN A 121 4.61 11.47 -26.46
N LEU A 122 5.60 11.21 -25.62
CA LEU A 122 6.70 10.31 -25.97
C LEU A 122 6.23 8.86 -26.10
N ARG A 123 5.25 8.42 -25.30
CA ARG A 123 4.68 7.06 -25.40
C ARG A 123 4.00 6.82 -26.74
N VAL A 124 3.28 7.82 -27.26
CA VAL A 124 2.53 7.72 -28.52
C VAL A 124 3.48 7.74 -29.74
N TRP A 125 4.56 8.54 -29.68
CA TRP A 125 5.42 8.79 -30.84
C TRP A 125 6.62 7.85 -30.97
N ILE A 126 7.22 7.42 -29.87
CA ILE A 126 8.48 6.65 -29.88
C ILE A 126 8.22 5.16 -29.53
N GLY A 127 7.20 4.84 -28.79
CA GLY A 127 6.96 3.46 -28.31
C GLY A 127 8.05 2.96 -27.34
N PHE A 128 8.08 1.67 -27.06
CA PHE A 128 9.14 0.97 -26.30
C PHE A 128 9.55 1.60 -24.94
N GLY A 129 8.57 2.00 -24.11
CA GLY A 129 8.85 2.48 -22.75
C GLY A 129 9.37 3.93 -22.65
N ALA A 130 9.51 4.65 -23.77
CA ALA A 130 9.87 6.05 -23.74
C ALA A 130 8.76 6.90 -23.09
N GLY A 131 9.12 7.69 -22.08
CA GLY A 131 8.18 8.56 -21.36
C GLY A 131 7.26 7.84 -20.39
N GLU A 132 7.62 6.65 -19.92
CA GLU A 132 6.90 5.97 -18.83
C GLU A 132 6.98 6.77 -17.53
N SER A 133 5.87 6.75 -16.78
CA SER A 133 5.87 7.26 -15.43
C SER A 133 6.67 6.32 -14.52
N LYS A 134 7.28 6.89 -13.47
CA LYS A 134 8.01 6.11 -12.48
C LYS A 134 7.75 6.63 -11.08
N VAL A 135 7.33 5.73 -10.19
CA VAL A 135 7.14 6.02 -8.77
C VAL A 135 8.02 5.08 -7.97
N CYS A 136 8.83 5.62 -7.07
CA CYS A 136 9.69 4.84 -6.19
C CYS A 136 9.51 5.30 -4.75
N ILE A 137 9.53 4.33 -3.84
CA ILE A 137 9.50 4.54 -2.39
C ILE A 137 10.67 3.84 -1.74
N SER A 138 11.07 4.32 -0.57
CA SER A 138 11.93 3.63 0.38
C SER A 138 11.53 3.97 1.79
N GLY A 139 11.71 3.06 2.73
CA GLY A 139 11.33 3.29 4.11
C GLY A 139 11.80 2.19 5.05
N GLU A 140 11.33 2.31 6.28
CA GLU A 140 11.68 1.39 7.35
C GLU A 140 10.52 1.17 8.31
N VAL A 141 10.60 0.07 9.04
CA VAL A 141 9.74 -0.22 10.18
C VAL A 141 10.59 -0.14 11.42
N THR A 142 10.17 0.68 12.39
CA THR A 142 10.84 0.86 13.67
C THR A 142 9.93 0.51 14.83
N ASP A 143 10.50 0.11 15.97
CA ASP A 143 9.78 0.00 17.23
C ASP A 143 9.59 1.38 17.90
N SER A 144 8.88 1.42 19.04
CA SER A 144 8.66 2.63 19.83
C SER A 144 9.94 3.24 20.43
N SER A 145 11.04 2.50 20.45
CA SER A 145 12.36 2.97 20.88
C SER A 145 13.20 3.50 19.72
N GLY A 146 12.69 3.42 18.48
CA GLY A 146 13.40 3.84 17.27
C GLY A 146 14.36 2.79 16.71
N ASN A 147 14.36 1.55 17.23
CA ASN A 147 15.18 0.48 16.66
C ASN A 147 14.57 0.04 15.33
N LYS A 148 15.40 -0.03 14.29
CA LYS A 148 14.99 -0.52 12.98
C LYS A 148 14.77 -2.04 13.02
N LEU A 149 13.59 -2.48 12.64
CA LEU A 149 13.18 -3.87 12.57
C LEU A 149 13.16 -4.41 11.14
N ALA A 150 12.87 -3.55 10.18
CA ALA A 150 12.88 -3.89 8.76
C ALA A 150 13.16 -2.66 7.90
N ASP A 151 13.60 -2.88 6.68
CA ASP A 151 13.68 -1.86 5.63
C ASP A 151 13.12 -2.38 4.31
N PHE A 152 12.70 -1.44 3.45
CA PHE A 152 12.12 -1.76 2.17
C PHE A 152 12.36 -0.67 1.13
N ALA A 153 12.36 -1.07 -0.15
CA ALA A 153 12.31 -0.16 -1.28
C ALA A 153 11.61 -0.83 -2.46
N ASP A 154 10.88 -0.03 -3.24
CA ASP A 154 10.19 -0.51 -4.43
C ASP A 154 10.02 0.60 -5.47
N CYS A 155 10.03 0.21 -6.74
CA CYS A 155 9.80 1.09 -7.87
C CYS A 155 8.75 0.51 -8.82
N ARG A 156 7.86 1.36 -9.32
CA ARG A 156 6.87 0.99 -10.34
C ARG A 156 6.97 1.91 -11.55
N ASN A 157 7.03 1.29 -12.72
CA ASN A 157 7.03 1.96 -14.01
C ASN A 157 5.67 1.81 -14.71
N GLY A 158 5.38 2.68 -15.66
CA GLY A 158 4.19 2.54 -16.53
C GLY A 158 2.87 2.87 -15.84
N LEU A 159 2.91 3.38 -14.63
CA LEU A 159 1.73 3.77 -13.88
C LEU A 159 1.13 5.02 -14.53
N GLY A 160 -0.12 4.93 -14.94
CA GLY A 160 -0.78 5.94 -15.78
C GLY A 160 -1.13 7.25 -15.07
N TRP A 161 -0.16 7.89 -14.42
CA TRP A 161 -0.31 9.24 -13.90
C TRP A 161 -0.47 10.22 -15.04
N GLY A 162 -1.54 10.99 -15.04
CA GLY A 162 -1.74 12.07 -16.00
C GLY A 162 -2.79 11.88 -17.08
N SER A 163 -3.58 10.83 -17.05
CA SER A 163 -4.91 10.88 -17.63
C SER A 163 -5.86 11.45 -16.55
N SER A 164 -6.54 12.54 -16.85
CA SER A 164 -7.61 13.11 -16.06
C SER A 164 -8.68 12.02 -15.77
N GLY A 165 -8.53 11.32 -14.64
CA GLY A 165 -9.43 10.25 -14.26
C GLY A 165 -8.85 9.30 -13.21
N PRO A 166 -9.60 8.29 -12.75
CA PRO A 166 -9.25 7.40 -11.64
C PRO A 166 -8.01 6.51 -11.87
N GLN A 167 -7.25 6.72 -12.92
CA GLN A 167 -5.99 6.00 -13.21
C GLN A 167 -4.74 6.69 -12.65
N ALA A 168 -4.85 7.92 -12.19
CA ALA A 168 -3.71 8.66 -11.63
C ALA A 168 -3.23 8.04 -10.30
N ASP A 169 -4.11 7.36 -9.60
CA ASP A 169 -3.89 6.86 -8.23
C ASP A 169 -3.30 5.44 -8.19
N LYS A 170 -3.38 4.70 -9.29
CA LYS A 170 -2.93 3.28 -9.36
C LYS A 170 -1.48 3.02 -8.97
N GLY A 171 -0.65 4.04 -8.99
CA GLY A 171 0.76 3.88 -8.63
C GLY A 171 0.99 3.78 -7.14
N ALA A 172 0.31 4.62 -6.38
CA ALA A 172 0.34 4.59 -4.94
C ALA A 172 -0.34 3.32 -4.43
N ASP A 173 -1.51 2.96 -5.00
CA ASP A 173 -2.27 1.76 -4.68
C ASP A 173 -1.39 0.50 -4.80
N ILE A 174 -0.74 0.29 -5.96
CA ILE A 174 0.12 -0.89 -6.18
C ILE A 174 1.28 -0.94 -5.19
N LEU A 175 1.92 0.21 -4.89
CA LEU A 175 3.01 0.27 -3.92
C LEU A 175 2.48 0.03 -2.51
N GLY A 176 1.29 0.54 -2.17
CA GLY A 176 0.60 0.32 -0.91
C GLY A 176 0.27 -1.16 -0.69
N GLU A 177 -0.35 -1.81 -1.69
CA GLU A 177 -0.65 -3.24 -1.66
C GLU A 177 0.61 -4.10 -1.48
N ARG A 178 1.72 -3.74 -2.14
CA ARG A 178 2.97 -4.51 -2.05
C ARG A 178 3.65 -4.34 -0.69
N LEU A 179 3.66 -3.13 -0.15
CA LEU A 179 4.18 -2.89 1.20
C LEU A 179 3.32 -3.58 2.26
N ALA A 180 2.00 -3.52 2.12
CA ALA A 180 1.11 -4.29 2.99
C ALA A 180 1.37 -5.79 2.85
N GLY A 181 1.56 -6.31 1.64
CA GLY A 181 1.93 -7.71 1.36
C GLY A 181 3.23 -8.11 2.08
N PHE A 182 4.27 -7.26 2.06
CA PHE A 182 5.49 -7.49 2.81
C PHE A 182 5.25 -7.62 4.32
N LEU A 183 4.44 -6.73 4.90
CA LEU A 183 4.11 -6.76 6.34
C LEU A 183 3.27 -7.98 6.71
N ILE A 184 2.36 -8.41 5.82
CA ILE A 184 1.56 -9.62 5.99
C ILE A 184 2.45 -10.87 5.95
N ASP A 185 3.32 -10.99 4.96
CA ASP A 185 4.28 -12.09 4.82
C ASP A 185 5.19 -12.19 6.06
N TRP A 186 5.62 -11.03 6.60
CA TRP A 186 6.41 -10.99 7.84
C TRP A 186 5.62 -11.47 9.05
N ALA A 187 4.34 -11.15 9.14
CA ALA A 187 3.51 -11.63 10.25
C ALA A 187 3.17 -13.12 10.18
N ASP A 188 3.17 -13.68 8.98
CA ASP A 188 2.83 -15.08 8.72
C ASP A 188 4.09 -16.00 8.69
N SER A 189 5.31 -15.43 8.86
CA SER A 189 6.62 -16.12 8.86
C SER A 189 7.07 -16.75 10.25
#